data_13b83fc632cfb30f65ed1c11e24608fd
#
_entry.id   13b83fc632cfb30f65ed1c11e24608fd
#
_cell.length_a   1.000
_cell.length_b   1.000
_cell.length_c   1.000
_cell.angle_alpha   90.00
_cell.angle_beta   90.00
_cell.angle_gamma   90.00
#
_symmetry.space_group_name_H-M   'P 1'
#
loop_
_entity.id
_entity.type
_entity.pdbx_description
1 polymer ?
#
loop_
_entity_poly.entity_id
_entity_poly.type
_entity_poly.pdbx_seq_one_letter_code
_entity_poly.pdbx_strand_id
1 'polypeptide(L)'
;MKHLFRTLALVSALGSAAALNAQTRPQTEYAIGPQDVLTVQVFGEPEYSGKYTVEQDGTFTYTQIGRIKAAGLTLRALEQELKKQLADGFLKNPQVAVSIETYRSQRVLILGEVRSPGEYQLAGGMTLLAALARAGSISPTAGREAVIVRLPANAKPGEGSEPEVIKIDLADLQAGNMSLNIPLADGDTVNIPKAQSAFVSGQVKMPGAFAVDSGMTVLQILTLAGGLTDRGSEGRISITCTVDGKQKETKAKLTDLVQPGDTIVVKPRFF
;
A
#
# COMPACT_ATOMS: atom_id res chain seq x y z
N MET A 1 -30.61 44.56 -63.43
CA MET A 1 -29.27 44.12 -63.92
C MET A 1 -28.37 43.94 -62.70
N LYS A 2 -27.67 42.82 -62.66
CA LYS A 2 -26.60 42.39 -61.74
C LYS A 2 -27.03 41.74 -60.43
N HIS A 3 -27.07 40.41 -60.48
CA HIS A 3 -27.20 39.45 -59.42
C HIS A 3 -25.93 39.40 -58.60
N LEU A 4 -26.06 39.43 -57.26
CA LEU A 4 -24.98 39.20 -56.32
C LEU A 4 -25.20 37.86 -55.61
N PHE A 5 -24.45 36.84 -56.03
CA PHE A 5 -24.39 35.52 -55.41
C PHE A 5 -23.63 35.63 -54.06
N ARG A 6 -24.31 35.31 -52.98
CA ARG A 6 -23.68 35.07 -51.66
C ARG A 6 -23.48 33.58 -51.50
N THR A 7 -22.22 33.14 -51.61
CA THR A 7 -21.78 31.79 -51.26
C THR A 7 -21.69 31.67 -49.74
N LEU A 8 -22.51 30.78 -49.18
CA LEU A 8 -22.52 30.41 -47.75
C LEU A 8 -21.50 29.27 -47.58
N ALA A 9 -20.37 29.55 -46.91
CA ALA A 9 -19.37 28.53 -46.55
C ALA A 9 -19.83 27.80 -45.27
N LEU A 10 -20.12 26.51 -45.45
CA LEU A 10 -20.46 25.59 -44.32
C LEU A 10 -19.13 25.13 -43.69
N VAL A 11 -18.84 25.61 -42.51
CA VAL A 11 -17.71 25.10 -41.67
C VAL A 11 -18.20 23.89 -40.91
N SER A 12 -17.82 22.70 -41.36
CA SER A 12 -18.03 21.44 -40.63
C SER A 12 -16.94 21.30 -39.55
N ALA A 13 -17.34 21.53 -38.30
CA ALA A 13 -16.52 21.22 -37.14
C ALA A 13 -16.52 19.71 -36.91
N LEU A 14 -15.43 19.02 -37.27
CA LEU A 14 -15.18 17.64 -36.83
C LEU A 14 -14.82 17.69 -35.32
N GLY A 15 -15.77 17.32 -34.50
CA GLY A 15 -15.53 17.04 -33.07
C GLY A 15 -14.75 15.74 -32.94
N SER A 16 -13.47 15.81 -32.65
CA SER A 16 -12.70 14.65 -32.20
C SER A 16 -13.18 14.21 -30.81
N ALA A 17 -13.99 13.16 -30.77
CA ALA A 17 -14.30 12.45 -29.55
C ALA A 17 -13.02 11.72 -29.09
N ALA A 18 -12.30 12.31 -28.14
CA ALA A 18 -11.24 11.62 -27.41
C ALA A 18 -11.90 10.48 -26.63
N ALA A 19 -11.75 9.24 -27.11
CA ALA A 19 -12.11 8.05 -26.35
C ALA A 19 -11.24 8.02 -25.11
N LEU A 20 -11.83 8.29 -23.94
CA LEU A 20 -11.22 7.96 -22.66
C LEU A 20 -11.12 6.42 -22.59
N ASN A 21 -9.95 5.91 -22.94
CA ASN A 21 -9.58 4.56 -22.57
C ASN A 21 -9.46 4.52 -21.05
N ALA A 22 -10.54 4.21 -20.35
CA ALA A 22 -10.50 3.76 -18.98
C ALA A 22 -9.69 2.45 -18.98
N GLN A 23 -8.40 2.55 -18.67
CA GLN A 23 -7.55 1.40 -18.40
C GLN A 23 -8.13 0.74 -17.15
N THR A 24 -8.93 -0.29 -17.35
CA THR A 24 -9.37 -1.20 -16.30
C THR A 24 -8.09 -1.86 -15.77
N ARG A 25 -7.63 -1.39 -14.59
CA ARG A 25 -6.54 -2.07 -13.87
C ARG A 25 -6.96 -3.52 -13.70
N PRO A 26 -6.11 -4.50 -14.00
CA PRO A 26 -6.42 -5.89 -13.71
C PRO A 26 -6.64 -5.99 -12.20
N GLN A 27 -7.88 -6.16 -11.79
CA GLN A 27 -8.18 -6.60 -10.43
C GLN A 27 -7.62 -8.02 -10.37
N THR A 28 -6.61 -8.21 -9.54
CA THR A 28 -6.08 -9.54 -9.26
C THR A 28 -7.23 -10.30 -8.59
N GLU A 29 -7.91 -11.15 -9.36
CA GLU A 29 -8.99 -12.00 -8.82
C GLU A 29 -8.36 -12.89 -7.74
N TYR A 30 -9.03 -12.98 -6.59
CA TYR A 30 -8.59 -13.83 -5.49
C TYR A 30 -8.47 -15.28 -5.95
N ALA A 31 -7.30 -15.88 -5.75
CA ALA A 31 -7.08 -17.31 -5.95
C ALA A 31 -7.36 -18.03 -4.62
N ILE A 32 -8.24 -19.00 -4.67
CA ILE A 32 -8.61 -19.85 -3.52
C ILE A 32 -7.36 -20.60 -3.05
N GLY A 33 -7.19 -20.67 -1.74
CA GLY A 33 -6.07 -21.40 -1.14
C GLY A 33 -6.48 -22.34 0.00
N PRO A 34 -5.53 -23.08 0.56
CA PRO A 34 -5.77 -23.97 1.70
C PRO A 34 -6.33 -23.21 2.90
N GLN A 35 -7.23 -23.86 3.66
CA GLN A 35 -7.95 -23.34 4.83
C GLN A 35 -9.05 -22.33 4.53
N ASP A 36 -9.23 -21.85 3.30
CA ASP A 36 -10.38 -21.02 2.96
C ASP A 36 -11.68 -21.78 3.18
N VAL A 37 -12.70 -21.07 3.66
CA VAL A 37 -14.04 -21.61 3.81
C VAL A 37 -14.92 -21.10 2.69
N LEU A 38 -15.39 -22.01 1.86
CA LEU A 38 -16.25 -21.74 0.71
C LEU A 38 -17.70 -22.02 1.06
N THR A 39 -18.61 -21.18 0.58
CA THR A 39 -20.04 -21.47 0.53
C THR A 39 -20.42 -21.73 -0.92
N VAL A 40 -20.87 -22.96 -1.18
CA VAL A 40 -21.40 -23.36 -2.48
C VAL A 40 -22.92 -23.37 -2.39
N GLN A 41 -23.58 -22.68 -3.31
CA GLN A 41 -25.02 -22.65 -3.43
C GLN A 41 -25.46 -23.14 -4.81
N VAL A 42 -26.32 -24.16 -4.83
CA VAL A 42 -26.92 -24.68 -6.05
C VAL A 42 -28.38 -24.31 -6.04
N PHE A 43 -28.79 -23.44 -6.98
CA PHE A 43 -30.16 -22.92 -7.02
C PHE A 43 -31.17 -24.01 -7.33
N GLY A 44 -32.22 -24.07 -6.50
CA GLY A 44 -33.27 -25.09 -6.63
C GLY A 44 -32.95 -26.44 -5.97
N GLU A 45 -31.70 -26.63 -5.53
CA GLU A 45 -31.21 -27.89 -4.98
C GLU A 45 -30.47 -27.69 -3.65
N PRO A 46 -31.19 -27.49 -2.52
CA PRO A 46 -30.58 -27.24 -1.22
C PRO A 46 -29.65 -28.36 -0.73
N GLU A 47 -29.92 -29.59 -1.10
CA GLU A 47 -29.11 -30.77 -0.73
C GLU A 47 -27.71 -30.81 -1.37
N TYR A 48 -27.54 -30.03 -2.46
CA TYR A 48 -26.25 -29.81 -3.12
C TYR A 48 -25.54 -28.53 -2.62
N SER A 49 -26.16 -27.80 -1.73
CA SER A 49 -25.59 -26.56 -1.18
C SER A 49 -24.93 -26.80 0.17
N GLY A 50 -23.81 -26.10 0.48
CA GLY A 50 -23.13 -26.32 1.73
C GLY A 50 -21.89 -25.44 1.91
N LYS A 51 -21.27 -25.58 3.10
CA LYS A 51 -20.00 -24.95 3.43
C LYS A 51 -18.90 -25.98 3.41
N TYR A 52 -17.79 -25.64 2.77
CA TYR A 52 -16.66 -26.54 2.55
C TYR A 52 -15.36 -25.82 2.91
N THR A 53 -14.51 -26.49 3.67
CA THR A 53 -13.16 -26.00 3.97
C THR A 53 -12.16 -26.61 2.99
N VAL A 54 -11.34 -25.79 2.37
CA VAL A 54 -10.26 -26.27 1.50
C VAL A 54 -9.17 -26.88 2.36
N GLU A 55 -8.85 -28.15 2.12
CA GLU A 55 -7.83 -28.91 2.85
C GLU A 55 -6.41 -28.42 2.48
N GLN A 56 -5.39 -28.92 3.21
CA GLN A 56 -3.99 -28.53 2.99
C GLN A 56 -3.45 -28.90 1.60
N ASP A 57 -4.01 -29.96 1.00
CA ASP A 57 -3.66 -30.38 -0.37
C ASP A 57 -4.34 -29.54 -1.46
N GLY A 58 -5.13 -28.53 -1.06
CA GLY A 58 -5.84 -27.63 -1.96
C GLY A 58 -7.14 -28.21 -2.53
N THR A 59 -7.67 -29.30 -1.97
CA THR A 59 -8.93 -29.90 -2.36
C THR A 59 -10.00 -29.69 -1.28
N PHE A 60 -11.25 -29.94 -1.61
CA PHE A 60 -12.34 -30.12 -0.65
C PHE A 60 -13.23 -31.26 -1.06
N THR A 61 -13.87 -31.89 -0.08
CA THR A 61 -14.76 -33.01 -0.35
C THR A 61 -16.19 -32.50 -0.53
N TYR A 62 -16.70 -32.59 -1.75
CA TYR A 62 -18.08 -32.25 -2.08
C TYR A 62 -18.94 -33.53 -2.00
N THR A 63 -20.05 -33.46 -1.26
CA THR A 63 -20.79 -34.66 -0.80
C THR A 63 -21.20 -35.61 -1.92
N GLN A 64 -21.59 -35.09 -3.09
CA GLN A 64 -22.13 -35.90 -4.19
C GLN A 64 -21.09 -36.32 -5.24
N ILE A 65 -20.02 -35.47 -5.39
CA ILE A 65 -19.03 -35.63 -6.46
C ILE A 65 -17.72 -36.26 -5.93
N GLY A 66 -17.41 -36.03 -4.63
CA GLY A 66 -16.15 -36.40 -4.02
C GLY A 66 -15.14 -35.26 -3.97
N ARG A 67 -13.86 -35.58 -4.14
CA ARG A 67 -12.77 -34.59 -4.00
C ARG A 67 -12.65 -33.67 -5.21
N ILE A 68 -12.65 -32.36 -4.96
CA ILE A 68 -12.56 -31.33 -5.98
C ILE A 68 -11.37 -30.43 -5.65
N LYS A 69 -10.54 -30.14 -6.64
CA LYS A 69 -9.42 -29.20 -6.49
C LYS A 69 -9.93 -27.77 -6.59
N ALA A 70 -9.69 -26.97 -5.53
CA ALA A 70 -10.05 -25.57 -5.48
C ALA A 70 -8.83 -24.63 -5.46
N ALA A 71 -7.72 -25.06 -4.85
CA ALA A 71 -6.55 -24.20 -4.72
C ALA A 71 -5.98 -23.77 -6.07
N GLY A 72 -5.69 -22.46 -6.18
CA GLY A 72 -5.21 -21.82 -7.40
C GLY A 72 -6.30 -21.42 -8.39
N LEU A 73 -7.56 -21.83 -8.17
CA LEU A 73 -8.69 -21.41 -9.00
C LEU A 73 -9.28 -20.09 -8.48
N THR A 74 -9.82 -19.28 -9.39
CA THR A 74 -10.71 -18.18 -9.00
C THR A 74 -12.11 -18.74 -8.67
N LEU A 75 -12.93 -17.96 -7.96
CA LEU A 75 -14.31 -18.37 -7.66
C LEU A 75 -15.08 -18.74 -8.92
N ARG A 76 -14.96 -17.94 -9.97
CA ARG A 76 -15.60 -18.18 -11.26
C ARG A 76 -15.13 -19.47 -11.93
N ALA A 77 -13.83 -19.77 -11.86
CA ALA A 77 -13.29 -21.00 -12.42
C ALA A 77 -13.83 -22.22 -11.64
N LEU A 78 -13.92 -22.11 -10.31
CA LEU A 78 -14.48 -23.18 -9.48
C LEU A 78 -15.99 -23.37 -9.74
N GLU A 79 -16.77 -22.29 -9.93
CA GLU A 79 -18.19 -22.38 -10.31
C GLU A 79 -18.37 -23.15 -11.61
N GLN A 80 -17.54 -22.87 -12.62
CA GLN A 80 -17.61 -23.56 -13.90
C GLN A 80 -17.25 -25.05 -13.77
N GLU A 81 -16.23 -25.38 -12.97
CA GLU A 81 -15.83 -26.76 -12.74
C GLU A 81 -16.92 -27.53 -12.00
N LEU A 82 -17.51 -26.96 -10.94
CA LEU A 82 -18.62 -27.54 -10.21
C LEU A 82 -19.85 -27.72 -11.10
N LYS A 83 -20.20 -26.73 -11.92
CA LYS A 83 -21.29 -26.79 -12.87
C LYS A 83 -21.11 -27.94 -13.85
N LYS A 84 -19.89 -28.12 -14.38
CA LYS A 84 -19.56 -29.22 -15.31
C LYS A 84 -19.71 -30.57 -14.64
N GLN A 85 -19.14 -30.75 -13.45
CA GLN A 85 -19.18 -32.01 -12.73
C GLN A 85 -20.60 -32.40 -12.26
N LEU A 86 -21.40 -31.41 -11.82
CA LEU A 86 -22.80 -31.64 -11.44
C LEU A 86 -23.69 -31.97 -12.66
N ALA A 87 -23.39 -31.43 -13.83
CA ALA A 87 -24.12 -31.73 -15.06
C ALA A 87 -23.82 -33.16 -15.58
N ASP A 88 -22.69 -33.74 -15.16
CA ASP A 88 -22.29 -35.10 -15.54
C ASP A 88 -22.97 -36.15 -14.63
N GLY A 89 -24.25 -36.37 -14.88
CA GLY A 89 -25.04 -37.46 -14.26
C GLY A 89 -25.80 -37.09 -12.97
N PHE A 90 -25.68 -35.86 -12.41
CA PHE A 90 -26.37 -35.49 -11.18
C PHE A 90 -27.55 -34.54 -11.42
N LEU A 91 -27.35 -33.46 -12.15
CA LEU A 91 -28.35 -32.39 -12.34
C LEU A 91 -28.46 -31.95 -13.80
N LYS A 92 -29.67 -31.60 -14.23
CA LYS A 92 -29.89 -30.99 -15.55
C LYS A 92 -29.71 -29.49 -15.45
N ASN A 93 -28.67 -28.93 -16.10
CA ASN A 93 -28.39 -27.50 -16.16
C ASN A 93 -28.26 -26.80 -14.78
N PRO A 94 -27.37 -27.27 -13.89
CA PRO A 94 -27.22 -26.69 -12.56
C PRO A 94 -26.78 -25.24 -12.63
N GLN A 95 -27.34 -24.39 -11.74
CA GLN A 95 -26.90 -23.02 -11.51
C GLN A 95 -26.14 -23.00 -10.18
N VAL A 96 -24.83 -22.78 -10.25
CA VAL A 96 -23.94 -22.82 -9.09
C VAL A 96 -23.36 -21.44 -8.83
N ALA A 97 -23.41 -21.00 -7.59
CA ALA A 97 -22.70 -19.82 -7.09
C ALA A 97 -21.72 -20.24 -5.99
N VAL A 98 -20.51 -19.72 -6.04
CA VAL A 98 -19.47 -19.95 -5.03
C VAL A 98 -19.04 -18.62 -4.43
N SER A 99 -18.99 -18.55 -3.12
CA SER A 99 -18.48 -17.39 -2.39
C SER A 99 -17.51 -17.84 -1.30
N ILE A 100 -16.61 -16.94 -0.89
CA ILE A 100 -15.73 -17.20 0.24
C ILE A 100 -16.42 -16.66 1.49
N GLU A 101 -16.66 -17.51 2.46
CA GLU A 101 -17.18 -17.14 3.76
C GLU A 101 -16.06 -16.62 4.67
N THR A 102 -14.91 -17.28 4.63
CA THR A 102 -13.75 -16.89 5.45
C THR A 102 -12.47 -17.02 4.63
N TYR A 103 -11.78 -15.90 4.47
CA TYR A 103 -10.45 -15.84 3.88
C TYR A 103 -9.43 -16.26 4.93
N ARG A 104 -8.65 -17.30 4.71
CA ARG A 104 -7.61 -17.80 5.63
C ARG A 104 -6.28 -18.10 4.95
N SER A 105 -6.31 -18.33 3.64
CA SER A 105 -5.14 -18.81 2.92
C SER A 105 -4.12 -17.71 2.63
N GLN A 106 -4.57 -16.47 2.45
CA GLN A 106 -3.72 -15.36 2.10
C GLN A 106 -3.64 -14.34 3.24
N ARG A 107 -2.42 -13.89 3.55
CA ARG A 107 -2.14 -13.02 4.69
C ARG A 107 -1.08 -11.99 4.35
N VAL A 108 -1.16 -10.84 5.02
CA VAL A 108 -0.14 -9.80 5.01
C VAL A 108 0.29 -9.50 6.43
N LEU A 109 1.57 -9.22 6.63
CA LEU A 109 2.13 -8.83 7.91
C LEU A 109 2.33 -7.32 7.94
N ILE A 110 1.71 -6.63 8.92
CA ILE A 110 1.86 -5.18 9.09
C ILE A 110 2.64 -4.92 10.37
N LEU A 111 3.74 -4.21 10.23
CA LEU A 111 4.71 -3.93 11.30
C LEU A 111 4.99 -2.44 11.44
N GLY A 112 5.61 -2.06 12.56
CA GLY A 112 6.10 -0.71 12.83
C GLY A 112 5.04 0.22 13.42
N GLU A 113 5.06 1.48 13.04
CA GLU A 113 4.28 2.56 13.61
C GLU A 113 2.83 2.59 13.11
N VAL A 114 2.09 1.52 13.39
CA VAL A 114 0.64 1.41 13.23
C VAL A 114 0.00 1.13 14.59
N ARG A 115 -1.30 1.42 14.75
CA ARG A 115 -1.98 1.22 16.05
C ARG A 115 -2.06 -0.24 16.45
N SER A 116 -2.27 -1.12 15.50
CA SER A 116 -2.42 -2.57 15.74
C SER A 116 -1.51 -3.33 14.77
N PRO A 117 -0.22 -3.49 15.07
CA PRO A 117 0.66 -4.32 14.26
C PRO A 117 0.25 -5.79 14.39
N GLY A 118 0.44 -6.57 13.34
CA GLY A 118 0.09 -7.98 13.32
C GLY A 118 -0.17 -8.54 11.94
N GLU A 119 -0.66 -9.77 11.90
CA GLU A 119 -1.04 -10.49 10.69
C GLU A 119 -2.50 -10.20 10.34
N TYR A 120 -2.74 -9.86 9.08
CA TYR A 120 -4.08 -9.55 8.57
C TYR A 120 -4.42 -10.45 7.39
N GLN A 121 -5.64 -10.97 7.40
CA GLN A 121 -6.15 -11.77 6.30
C GLN A 121 -6.38 -10.89 5.06
N LEU A 122 -5.85 -11.33 3.93
CA LEU A 122 -5.98 -10.65 2.66
C LEU A 122 -7.32 -11.04 2.02
N ALA A 123 -8.31 -10.18 2.15
CA ALA A 123 -9.54 -10.31 1.38
C ALA A 123 -9.29 -9.81 -0.06
N GLY A 124 -9.91 -10.46 -1.04
CA GLY A 124 -9.66 -10.22 -2.45
C GLY A 124 -9.52 -8.74 -2.83
N GLY A 125 -8.39 -8.39 -3.44
CA GLY A 125 -8.11 -7.02 -3.89
C GLY A 125 -7.78 -6.01 -2.79
N MET A 126 -7.41 -6.45 -1.58
CA MET A 126 -7.00 -5.53 -0.51
C MET A 126 -5.81 -4.67 -0.94
N THR A 127 -5.97 -3.36 -0.80
CA THR A 127 -4.92 -2.38 -1.10
C THR A 127 -4.17 -1.97 0.16
N LEU A 128 -3.02 -1.31 0.01
CA LEU A 128 -2.24 -0.77 1.11
C LEU A 128 -3.09 0.11 2.04
N LEU A 129 -3.88 1.03 1.49
CA LEU A 129 -4.72 1.92 2.29
C LEU A 129 -5.77 1.16 3.10
N ALA A 130 -6.40 0.13 2.49
CA ALA A 130 -7.36 -0.73 3.19
C ALA A 130 -6.72 -1.53 4.32
N ALA A 131 -5.50 -2.04 4.11
CA ALA A 131 -4.73 -2.77 5.11
C ALA A 131 -4.34 -1.87 6.29
N LEU A 132 -3.84 -0.66 6.01
CA LEU A 132 -3.52 0.33 7.05
C LEU A 132 -4.77 0.76 7.84
N ALA A 133 -5.91 0.93 7.18
CA ALA A 133 -7.17 1.24 7.85
C ALA A 133 -7.59 0.11 8.82
N ARG A 134 -7.42 -1.16 8.42
CA ARG A 134 -7.66 -2.32 9.30
C ARG A 134 -6.69 -2.38 10.48
N ALA A 135 -5.43 -1.97 10.27
CA ALA A 135 -4.42 -1.86 11.33
C ALA A 135 -4.64 -0.65 12.26
N GLY A 136 -5.77 0.05 12.14
CA GLY A 136 -6.13 1.20 12.96
C GLY A 136 -5.43 2.50 12.55
N SER A 137 -4.94 2.58 11.32
CA SER A 137 -4.15 3.68 10.76
C SER A 137 -2.74 3.79 11.33
N ILE A 138 -1.96 4.70 10.77
CA ILE A 138 -0.60 4.97 11.21
C ILE A 138 -0.56 5.72 12.55
N SER A 139 0.49 5.50 13.33
CA SER A 139 0.77 6.20 14.57
C SER A 139 1.21 7.67 14.30
N PRO A 140 1.00 8.61 15.24
CA PRO A 140 1.56 9.96 15.13
C PRO A 140 3.08 10.00 15.06
N THR A 141 3.76 8.94 15.49
CA THR A 141 5.21 8.79 15.45
C THR A 141 5.72 8.10 14.19
N ALA A 142 4.81 7.75 13.28
CA ALA A 142 5.14 7.11 12.02
C ALA A 142 5.97 8.01 11.10
N GLY A 143 6.90 7.40 10.38
CA GLY A 143 7.61 8.06 9.30
C GLY A 143 6.72 8.25 8.08
N ARG A 144 7.24 8.95 7.11
CA ARG A 144 6.53 9.34 5.89
C ARG A 144 6.42 8.20 4.87
N GLU A 145 7.24 7.17 4.99
CA GLU A 145 7.32 6.09 4.01
C GLU A 145 6.75 4.78 4.56
N ALA A 146 6.00 4.06 3.73
CA ALA A 146 5.72 2.64 3.91
C ALA A 146 6.70 1.82 3.07
N VAL A 147 7.28 0.78 3.66
CA VAL A 147 8.17 -0.15 2.98
C VAL A 147 7.46 -1.49 2.87
N ILE A 148 7.15 -1.91 1.65
CA ILE A 148 6.54 -3.21 1.38
C ILE A 148 7.62 -4.13 0.87
N VAL A 149 7.79 -5.26 1.55
CA VAL A 149 8.70 -6.33 1.15
C VAL A 149 7.86 -7.47 0.59
N ARG A 150 8.03 -7.76 -0.69
CA ARG A 150 7.30 -8.78 -1.44
C ARG A 150 8.24 -9.87 -1.89
N LEU A 151 7.94 -11.10 -1.55
CA LEU A 151 8.66 -12.25 -2.07
C LEU A 151 8.10 -12.62 -3.46
N PRO A 152 8.96 -13.01 -4.42
CA PRO A 152 8.49 -13.54 -5.70
C PRO A 152 7.57 -14.75 -5.48
N ALA A 153 6.48 -14.84 -6.27
CA ALA A 153 5.47 -15.91 -6.14
C ALA A 153 6.04 -17.34 -6.23
N ASN A 154 7.24 -17.51 -6.81
CA ASN A 154 7.93 -18.80 -6.94
C ASN A 154 9.12 -18.95 -5.97
N ALA A 155 9.27 -18.04 -5.00
CA ALA A 155 10.35 -18.13 -4.03
C ALA A 155 10.13 -19.33 -3.10
N LYS A 156 11.03 -20.31 -3.13
CA LYS A 156 11.04 -21.38 -2.15
C LYS A 156 11.79 -20.91 -0.90
N PRO A 157 11.34 -21.30 0.31
CA PRO A 157 12.09 -21.04 1.52
C PRO A 157 13.53 -21.58 1.40
N GLY A 158 14.52 -20.68 1.46
CA GLY A 158 15.95 -21.03 1.38
C GLY A 158 16.60 -20.88 0.00
N GLU A 159 15.88 -20.63 -1.08
CA GLU A 159 16.45 -20.18 -2.36
C GLU A 159 16.58 -18.65 -2.32
N GLY A 160 17.79 -18.13 -2.58
CA GLY A 160 18.14 -16.71 -2.48
C GLY A 160 17.47 -15.79 -3.51
N SER A 161 16.14 -15.84 -3.58
CA SER A 161 15.35 -14.90 -4.36
C SER A 161 15.38 -13.55 -3.63
N GLU A 162 15.93 -12.53 -4.25
CA GLU A 162 15.93 -11.18 -3.68
C GLU A 162 14.48 -10.68 -3.58
N PRO A 163 14.05 -10.19 -2.39
CA PRO A 163 12.73 -9.63 -2.22
C PRO A 163 12.61 -8.31 -2.98
N GLU A 164 11.46 -8.09 -3.60
CA GLU A 164 11.11 -6.78 -4.14
C GLU A 164 10.78 -5.82 -2.99
N VAL A 165 11.47 -4.69 -2.93
CA VAL A 165 11.24 -3.65 -1.94
C VAL A 165 10.55 -2.47 -2.59
N ILE A 166 9.29 -2.25 -2.23
CA ILE A 166 8.46 -1.15 -2.75
C ILE A 166 8.34 -0.09 -1.66
N LYS A 167 8.78 1.13 -1.95
CA LYS A 167 8.63 2.28 -1.05
C LYS A 167 7.50 3.16 -1.51
N ILE A 168 6.61 3.53 -0.61
CA ILE A 168 5.43 4.36 -0.87
C ILE A 168 5.43 5.55 0.07
N ASP A 169 5.35 6.75 -0.49
CA ASP A 169 5.14 7.98 0.28
C ASP A 169 3.70 8.01 0.80
N LEU A 170 3.57 7.93 2.12
CA LEU A 170 2.27 7.93 2.80
C LEU A 170 1.59 9.30 2.78
N ALA A 171 2.36 10.39 2.74
CA ALA A 171 1.80 11.73 2.68
C ALA A 171 1.17 11.98 1.31
N ASP A 172 1.84 11.57 0.23
CA ASP A 172 1.31 11.67 -1.13
C ASP A 172 0.08 10.77 -1.31
N LEU A 173 0.11 9.56 -0.73
CA LEU A 173 -1.05 8.66 -0.73
C LEU A 173 -2.24 9.29 -0.01
N GLN A 174 -2.03 9.91 1.16
CA GLN A 174 -3.07 10.60 1.93
C GLN A 174 -3.56 11.88 1.24
N ALA A 175 -2.68 12.56 0.48
CA ALA A 175 -3.05 13.72 -0.33
C ALA A 175 -3.92 13.35 -1.56
N GLY A 176 -4.19 12.06 -1.78
CA GLY A 176 -5.09 11.58 -2.84
C GLY A 176 -4.37 11.02 -4.07
N ASN A 177 -3.06 10.85 -4.04
CA ASN A 177 -2.35 10.16 -5.13
C ASN A 177 -2.64 8.65 -5.09
N MET A 178 -3.80 8.26 -5.63
CA MET A 178 -4.27 6.87 -5.63
C MET A 178 -3.45 5.94 -6.53
N SER A 179 -2.50 6.46 -7.32
CA SER A 179 -1.57 5.60 -8.07
C SER A 179 -0.62 4.84 -7.14
N LEU A 180 -0.37 5.38 -5.95
CA LEU A 180 0.44 4.77 -4.90
C LEU A 180 -0.32 3.73 -4.06
N ASN A 181 -1.65 3.67 -4.18
CA ASN A 181 -2.48 2.69 -3.46
C ASN A 181 -2.44 1.33 -4.18
N ILE A 182 -1.34 0.62 -4.02
CA ILE A 182 -1.12 -0.67 -4.69
C ILE A 182 -1.91 -1.80 -4.02
N PRO A 183 -2.32 -2.83 -4.77
CA PRO A 183 -2.86 -4.05 -4.21
C PRO A 183 -1.74 -4.84 -3.51
N LEU A 184 -2.07 -5.38 -2.33
CA LEU A 184 -1.18 -6.27 -1.59
C LEU A 184 -1.32 -7.71 -2.10
N ALA A 185 -0.23 -8.46 -2.02
CA ALA A 185 -0.16 -9.86 -2.36
C ALA A 185 0.02 -10.73 -1.10
N ASP A 186 -0.25 -12.03 -1.24
CA ASP A 186 -0.02 -12.98 -0.16
C ASP A 186 1.45 -13.02 0.25
N GLY A 187 1.70 -12.99 1.56
CA GLY A 187 3.04 -12.95 2.13
C GLY A 187 3.71 -11.58 2.14
N ASP A 188 3.06 -10.51 1.65
CA ASP A 188 3.62 -9.17 1.74
C ASP A 188 3.86 -8.77 3.20
N THR A 189 5.02 -8.16 3.46
CA THR A 189 5.32 -7.52 4.73
C THR A 189 5.31 -6.01 4.54
N VAL A 190 4.37 -5.32 5.18
CA VAL A 190 4.24 -3.87 5.18
C VAL A 190 4.86 -3.33 6.46
N ASN A 191 5.96 -2.61 6.36
CA ASN A 191 6.63 -1.98 7.48
C ASN A 191 6.49 -0.47 7.43
N ILE A 192 5.98 0.13 8.51
CA ILE A 192 5.92 1.58 8.69
C ILE A 192 7.00 1.97 9.70
N PRO A 193 8.16 2.45 9.25
CA PRO A 193 9.22 2.84 10.17
C PRO A 193 8.80 4.06 11.01
N LYS A 194 9.44 4.22 12.15
CA LYS A 194 9.31 5.43 12.95
C LYS A 194 9.86 6.65 12.21
N ALA A 195 9.23 7.81 12.40
CA ALA A 195 9.76 9.07 11.91
C ALA A 195 11.21 9.27 12.39
N GLN A 196 12.08 9.56 11.46
CA GLN A 196 13.46 9.88 11.79
C GLN A 196 13.54 11.29 12.37
N SER A 197 14.47 11.53 13.28
CA SER A 197 14.57 12.80 14.00
C SER A 197 15.96 13.39 13.87
N ALA A 198 16.04 14.73 13.89
CA ALA A 198 17.25 15.47 14.20
C ALA A 198 17.08 16.21 15.53
N PHE A 199 18.20 16.55 16.13
CA PHE A 199 18.24 17.21 17.42
C PHE A 199 18.57 18.69 17.25
N VAL A 200 17.87 19.54 17.98
CA VAL A 200 18.12 20.99 17.98
C VAL A 200 18.49 21.43 19.39
N SER A 201 19.60 22.14 19.53
CA SER A 201 20.11 22.56 20.82
C SER A 201 20.73 23.97 20.76
N GLY A 202 21.08 24.52 21.93
CA GLY A 202 21.69 25.86 22.08
C GLY A 202 20.64 26.96 22.17
N GLN A 203 20.86 28.06 21.47
CA GLN A 203 20.05 29.29 21.60
C GLN A 203 18.78 29.23 20.72
N VAL A 204 17.91 28.24 21.00
CA VAL A 204 16.59 28.09 20.41
C VAL A 204 15.52 28.09 21.50
N LYS A 205 14.28 28.46 21.17
CA LYS A 205 13.20 28.56 22.16
C LYS A 205 12.75 27.19 22.69
N MET A 206 12.73 26.16 21.84
CA MET A 206 12.35 24.80 22.21
C MET A 206 13.44 23.82 21.75
N PRO A 207 14.48 23.57 22.57
CA PRO A 207 15.45 22.55 22.25
C PRO A 207 14.85 21.17 22.40
N GLY A 208 15.24 20.22 21.53
CA GLY A 208 14.70 18.86 21.55
C GLY A 208 14.93 18.09 20.27
N ALA A 209 14.27 16.93 20.15
CA ALA A 209 14.23 16.12 18.95
C ALA A 209 13.01 16.49 18.11
N PHE A 210 13.22 16.71 16.82
CA PHE A 210 12.17 17.03 15.84
C PHE A 210 12.19 16.01 14.70
N ALA A 211 11.01 15.61 14.26
CA ALA A 211 10.90 14.74 13.09
C ALA A 211 11.46 15.48 11.84
N VAL A 212 12.19 14.73 11.03
CA VAL A 212 12.82 15.26 9.80
C VAL A 212 12.24 14.52 8.60
N ASP A 213 11.66 15.29 7.70
CA ASP A 213 11.26 14.81 6.38
C ASP A 213 12.38 15.01 5.36
N SER A 214 12.38 14.19 4.31
CA SER A 214 13.33 14.34 3.20
C SER A 214 13.25 15.75 2.59
N GLY A 215 14.40 16.42 2.48
CA GLY A 215 14.49 17.78 1.93
C GLY A 215 14.23 18.92 2.91
N MET A 216 14.07 18.63 4.20
CA MET A 216 13.89 19.65 5.23
C MET A 216 15.18 20.47 5.43
N THR A 217 15.04 21.79 5.52
CA THR A 217 16.16 22.71 5.73
C THR A 217 16.36 23.06 7.21
N VAL A 218 17.56 23.56 7.53
CA VAL A 218 17.88 24.10 8.86
C VAL A 218 16.88 25.18 9.29
N LEU A 219 16.45 26.05 8.37
CA LEU A 219 15.45 27.08 8.67
C LEU A 219 14.12 26.45 9.13
N GLN A 220 13.65 25.42 8.42
CA GLN A 220 12.39 24.77 8.72
C GLN A 220 12.41 24.10 10.10
N ILE A 221 13.48 23.35 10.41
CA ILE A 221 13.57 22.70 11.72
C ILE A 221 13.74 23.69 12.86
N LEU A 222 14.49 24.79 12.66
CA LEU A 222 14.59 25.86 13.64
C LEU A 222 13.24 26.57 13.85
N THR A 223 12.42 26.67 12.81
CA THR A 223 11.06 27.21 12.92
C THR A 223 10.19 26.30 13.79
N LEU A 224 10.28 24.96 13.60
CA LEU A 224 9.62 23.98 14.47
C LEU A 224 10.09 24.08 15.92
N ALA A 225 11.38 24.39 16.15
CA ALA A 225 11.95 24.66 17.45
C ALA A 225 11.55 26.04 18.05
N GLY A 226 10.56 26.71 17.43
CA GLY A 226 10.06 28.04 17.89
C GLY A 226 10.95 29.20 17.54
N GLY A 227 11.97 29.01 16.71
CA GLY A 227 12.95 30.04 16.30
C GLY A 227 14.08 30.21 17.30
N LEU A 228 14.92 31.18 17.00
CA LEU A 228 16.06 31.52 17.85
C LEU A 228 15.62 32.32 19.08
N THR A 229 16.40 32.23 20.17
CA THR A 229 16.28 33.15 21.30
C THR A 229 16.91 34.50 20.95
N ASP A 230 16.69 35.52 21.78
CA ASP A 230 17.30 36.86 21.61
C ASP A 230 18.84 36.83 21.59
N ARG A 231 19.43 35.79 22.17
CA ARG A 231 20.88 35.54 22.20
C ARG A 231 21.36 34.68 21.05
N GLY A 232 20.47 34.06 20.27
CA GLY A 232 20.80 33.20 19.16
C GLY A 232 21.39 33.96 17.96
N SER A 233 22.30 33.34 17.23
CA SER A 233 22.92 33.92 16.04
C SER A 233 22.69 33.04 14.82
N GLU A 234 22.03 33.58 13.79
CA GLU A 234 21.85 32.91 12.50
C GLU A 234 23.19 32.60 11.79
N GLY A 235 24.19 33.44 11.98
CA GLY A 235 25.52 33.24 11.40
C GLY A 235 26.39 32.21 12.13
N ARG A 236 25.91 31.65 13.26
CA ARG A 236 26.66 30.73 14.13
C ARG A 236 25.89 29.44 14.41
N ILE A 237 25.37 28.88 13.35
CA ILE A 237 24.71 27.56 13.38
C ILE A 237 25.72 26.52 12.90
N SER A 238 25.78 25.40 13.58
CA SER A 238 26.55 24.22 13.17
C SER A 238 25.66 22.99 13.13
N ILE A 239 25.95 22.08 12.19
CA ILE A 239 25.39 20.73 12.14
C ILE A 239 26.50 19.79 12.55
N THR A 240 26.20 18.92 13.51
CA THR A 240 27.06 17.79 13.88
C THR A 240 26.41 16.53 13.32
N CYS A 241 27.06 15.89 12.39
CA CYS A 241 26.67 14.58 11.84
C CYS A 241 27.66 13.50 12.27
N THR A 242 27.20 12.26 12.33
CA THR A 242 28.07 11.11 12.57
C THR A 242 28.40 10.44 11.24
N VAL A 243 29.64 10.55 10.80
CA VAL A 243 30.15 9.89 9.59
C VAL A 243 31.21 8.87 10.03
N ASP A 244 31.06 7.62 9.64
CA ASP A 244 31.99 6.51 9.98
C ASP A 244 32.30 6.41 11.51
N GLY A 245 31.26 6.61 12.33
CA GLY A 245 31.38 6.56 13.80
C GLY A 245 32.10 7.76 14.43
N LYS A 246 32.48 8.77 13.64
CA LYS A 246 33.09 10.00 14.11
C LYS A 246 32.14 11.18 13.98
N GLN A 247 32.06 12.00 15.01
CA GLN A 247 31.29 13.23 14.97
C GLN A 247 32.06 14.30 14.18
N LYS A 248 31.40 14.88 13.17
CA LYS A 248 31.91 15.97 12.37
C LYS A 248 31.02 17.18 12.53
N GLU A 249 31.55 18.25 13.11
CA GLU A 249 30.86 19.55 13.19
C GLU A 249 31.20 20.36 11.93
N THR A 250 30.15 20.87 11.27
CA THR A 250 30.28 21.73 10.09
C THR A 250 29.41 22.97 10.28
N LYS A 251 29.93 24.13 9.89
CA LYS A 251 29.13 25.39 9.88
C LYS A 251 27.97 25.22 8.89
N ALA A 252 26.75 25.52 9.34
CA ALA A 252 25.54 25.39 8.55
C ALA A 252 24.94 26.74 8.19
N LYS A 253 24.28 26.80 7.04
CA LYS A 253 23.41 27.89 6.58
C LYS A 253 21.95 27.45 6.79
N LEU A 254 21.07 28.45 6.85
CA LEU A 254 19.62 28.19 6.98
C LEU A 254 19.02 27.39 5.83
N THR A 255 19.66 27.45 4.65
CA THR A 255 19.24 26.71 3.44
C THR A 255 19.77 25.28 3.36
N ASP A 256 20.71 24.90 4.23
CA ASP A 256 21.30 23.56 4.18
C ASP A 256 20.28 22.52 4.60
N LEU A 257 20.38 21.34 3.98
CA LEU A 257 19.48 20.22 4.27
C LEU A 257 19.90 19.55 5.57
N VAL A 258 18.90 19.15 6.34
CA VAL A 258 19.07 18.38 7.58
C VAL A 258 18.85 16.92 7.27
N GLN A 259 19.74 16.09 7.78
CA GLN A 259 19.62 14.63 7.67
C GLN A 259 19.17 14.01 9.00
N PRO A 260 18.51 12.87 8.96
CA PRO A 260 18.19 12.09 10.15
C PRO A 260 19.44 11.80 11.00
N GLY A 261 19.33 12.03 12.29
CA GLY A 261 20.44 11.87 13.23
C GLY A 261 21.35 13.11 13.40
N ASP A 262 21.15 14.14 12.58
CA ASP A 262 21.91 15.39 12.74
C ASP A 262 21.59 16.08 14.06
N THR A 263 22.60 16.76 14.60
CA THR A 263 22.43 17.67 15.73
C THR A 263 22.73 19.09 15.28
N ILE A 264 21.71 19.95 15.33
CA ILE A 264 21.81 21.37 14.99
C ILE A 264 22.07 22.15 16.26
N VAL A 265 23.18 22.89 16.30
CA VAL A 265 23.58 23.68 17.46
C VAL A 265 23.60 25.14 17.10
N VAL A 266 22.78 25.94 17.78
CA VAL A 266 22.78 27.40 17.64
C VAL A 266 23.62 28.01 18.74
N LYS A 267 24.73 28.69 18.34
CA LYS A 267 25.65 29.34 19.27
C LYS A 267 25.17 30.77 19.58
N PRO A 268 25.53 31.32 20.76
CA PRO A 268 25.14 32.67 21.12
C PRO A 268 25.83 33.72 20.25
N ARG A 269 25.23 34.92 20.14
CA ARG A 269 25.89 36.10 19.55
C ARG A 269 27.09 36.46 20.42
N PHE A 270 28.14 36.98 19.79
CA PHE A 270 29.14 37.76 20.52
C PHE A 270 28.60 39.11 20.75
N PHE A 271 28.73 39.59 21.95
CA PHE A 271 28.51 41.01 22.28
C PHE A 271 29.76 41.82 21.91
#